data_e394504f3e48e3149adce6215918fa5a
#
_entry.id   e394504f3e48e3149adce6215918fa5a
#
_cell.length_a   1.000
_cell.length_b   1.000
_cell.length_c   1.000
_cell.angle_alpha   90.00
_cell.angle_beta   90.00
_cell.angle_gamma   90.00
#
_symmetry.space_group_name_H-M   'P 1'
#
loop_
_entity.id
_entity.type
_entity.pdbx_description
1 polymer ?
#
loop_
_entity_poly.entity_id
_entity_poly.type
_entity_poly.pdbx_seq_one_letter_code
_entity_poly.pdbx_strand_id
1 'polypeptide(L)'
;MRLLIAITLLSLVTTASWGNHPPAHGDPVIPVLLALTVITIVSLLGREVAQRINQPSVLGELAVGILIGNIGYWLGSDLITVLRESSAVFQAVTLSFGHTVTLEDALLHLLGPVQTNQLLPILTSNQGGEIIDVIQIIDSFSRIGLLFLLFVVGLESSVQELRVSLRPGIRVAIIGIVAPFLLGFATMQLLAPEAHWSAHLMVAIALSATSIGITARVFHELKMDNSKA
;
A
#
# COMPACT_ATOMS: atom_id res chain seq x y z
N MET A 1 11.94 -23.25 -10.70
CA MET A 1 11.27 -24.06 -9.66
C MET A 1 10.62 -23.19 -8.58
N ARG A 2 11.33 -22.24 -7.94
CA ARG A 2 10.76 -21.36 -6.88
C ARG A 2 9.67 -20.40 -7.41
N LEU A 3 9.80 -19.87 -8.62
CA LEU A 3 8.80 -19.01 -9.26
C LEU A 3 7.51 -19.77 -9.61
N LEU A 4 7.63 -21.02 -10.05
CA LEU A 4 6.49 -21.90 -10.29
C LEU A 4 5.72 -22.24 -9.00
N ILE A 5 6.44 -22.41 -7.89
CA ILE A 5 5.84 -22.62 -6.56
C ILE A 5 5.10 -21.36 -6.11
N ALA A 6 5.64 -20.18 -6.38
CA ALA A 6 4.97 -18.92 -6.05
C ALA A 6 3.70 -18.70 -6.88
N ILE A 7 3.75 -19.00 -8.19
CA ILE A 7 2.58 -18.92 -9.08
C ILE A 7 1.52 -19.95 -8.69
N THR A 8 1.92 -21.19 -8.33
CA THR A 8 0.99 -22.20 -7.84
C THR A 8 0.42 -21.87 -6.47
N LEU A 9 1.20 -21.27 -5.56
CA LEU A 9 0.71 -20.77 -4.28
C LEU A 9 -0.23 -19.57 -4.48
N LEU A 10 0.07 -18.67 -5.40
CA LEU A 10 -0.80 -17.54 -5.73
C LEU A 10 -2.10 -18.04 -6.38
N SER A 11 -2.03 -19.03 -7.29
CA SER A 11 -3.23 -19.67 -7.85
C SER A 11 -4.01 -20.44 -6.79
N LEU A 12 -3.35 -21.06 -5.82
CA LEU A 12 -3.99 -21.75 -4.71
C LEU A 12 -4.74 -20.78 -3.78
N VAL A 13 -4.24 -19.54 -3.63
CA VAL A 13 -4.91 -18.48 -2.85
C VAL A 13 -6.07 -17.88 -3.63
N THR A 14 -5.94 -17.73 -4.95
CA THR A 14 -7.03 -17.24 -5.80
C THR A 14 -8.07 -18.32 -6.11
N THR A 15 -7.69 -19.61 -6.09
CA THR A 15 -8.57 -20.76 -6.32
C THR A 15 -8.87 -21.56 -5.05
N ALA A 16 -8.20 -21.32 -3.94
CA ALA A 16 -8.72 -21.72 -2.63
C ALA A 16 -10.09 -21.07 -2.57
N SER A 17 -11.00 -21.81 -3.16
CA SER A 17 -12.37 -21.44 -3.38
C SER A 17 -12.93 -20.99 -2.03
N TRP A 18 -13.08 -19.70 -1.89
CA TRP A 18 -13.94 -19.11 -0.90
C TRP A 18 -15.39 -19.52 -1.20
N GLY A 19 -15.56 -20.48 -2.12
CA GLY A 19 -16.81 -20.98 -2.63
C GLY A 19 -17.20 -22.31 -2.03
N ASN A 20 -18.40 -22.37 -1.46
CA ASN A 20 -19.24 -23.55 -1.17
C ASN A 20 -19.00 -24.32 0.13
N HIS A 21 -18.41 -23.75 1.17
CA HIS A 21 -18.69 -24.27 2.50
C HIS A 21 -19.82 -23.44 3.13
N PRO A 22 -20.87 -24.11 3.70
CA PRO A 22 -21.84 -23.40 4.53
C PRO A 22 -21.07 -22.73 5.66
N PRO A 23 -21.56 -21.61 6.21
CA PRO A 23 -20.91 -20.90 7.29
C PRO A 23 -20.89 -21.78 8.55
N ALA A 24 -20.00 -22.75 8.58
CA ALA A 24 -19.44 -23.19 9.83
C ALA A 24 -18.70 -21.95 10.31
N HIS A 25 -18.92 -21.50 11.52
CA HIS A 25 -18.17 -20.45 12.19
C HIS A 25 -16.69 -20.80 12.13
N GLY A 26 -16.08 -20.60 10.97
CA GLY A 26 -14.67 -20.84 10.71
C GLY A 26 -13.90 -19.83 11.54
N ASP A 27 -12.88 -20.29 12.24
CA ASP A 27 -12.00 -19.43 12.99
C ASP A 27 -11.45 -18.36 12.03
N PRO A 28 -11.76 -17.06 12.22
CA PRO A 28 -11.33 -15.97 11.31
C PRO A 28 -9.81 -15.85 11.21
N VAL A 29 -9.09 -16.52 12.09
CA VAL A 29 -7.62 -16.54 12.13
C VAL A 29 -7.02 -17.25 10.92
N ILE A 30 -7.67 -18.32 10.41
CA ILE A 30 -7.13 -19.15 9.31
C ILE A 30 -6.93 -18.31 8.01
N PRO A 31 -7.94 -17.60 7.47
CA PRO A 31 -7.76 -16.81 6.26
C PRO A 31 -6.75 -15.69 6.44
N VAL A 32 -6.67 -15.09 7.64
CA VAL A 32 -5.68 -14.07 7.97
C VAL A 32 -4.25 -14.62 7.94
N LEU A 33 -4.01 -15.76 8.60
CA LEU A 33 -2.69 -16.39 8.61
C LEU A 33 -2.26 -16.79 7.20
N LEU A 34 -3.19 -17.27 6.38
CA LEU A 34 -2.93 -17.61 5.00
C LEU A 34 -2.56 -16.38 4.19
N ALA A 35 -3.30 -15.28 4.30
CA ALA A 35 -3.00 -14.02 3.63
C ALA A 35 -1.63 -13.47 4.04
N LEU A 36 -1.33 -13.42 5.34
CA LEU A 36 -0.02 -12.97 5.85
C LEU A 36 1.13 -13.87 5.39
N THR A 37 0.92 -15.19 5.36
CA THR A 37 1.91 -16.14 4.86
C THR A 37 2.23 -15.90 3.39
N VAL A 38 1.21 -15.71 2.57
CA VAL A 38 1.38 -15.43 1.14
C VAL A 38 2.08 -14.10 0.92
N ILE A 39 1.65 -13.04 1.59
CA ILE A 39 2.31 -11.73 1.52
C ILE A 39 3.78 -11.86 1.90
N THR A 40 4.11 -12.60 2.96
CA THR A 40 5.48 -12.80 3.41
C THR A 40 6.32 -13.57 2.38
N ILE A 41 5.80 -14.68 1.85
CA ILE A 41 6.52 -15.48 0.84
C ILE A 41 6.78 -14.66 -0.41
N VAL A 42 5.78 -13.94 -0.88
CA VAL A 42 5.89 -13.11 -2.07
C VAL A 42 6.86 -11.96 -1.86
N SER A 43 6.84 -11.32 -0.70
CA SER A 43 7.80 -10.28 -0.32
C SER A 43 9.23 -10.81 -0.32
N LEU A 44 9.47 -12.00 0.26
CA LEU A 44 10.78 -12.65 0.24
C LEU A 44 11.27 -12.97 -1.17
N LEU A 45 10.37 -13.38 -2.08
CA LEU A 45 10.71 -13.60 -3.48
C LEU A 45 11.10 -12.31 -4.19
N GLY A 46 10.35 -11.23 -3.98
CA GLY A 46 10.69 -9.91 -4.51
C GLY A 46 12.04 -9.41 -4.04
N ARG A 47 12.32 -9.57 -2.75
CA ARG A 47 13.62 -9.29 -2.14
C ARG A 47 14.76 -10.05 -2.82
N GLU A 48 14.61 -11.37 -2.97
CA GLU A 48 15.63 -12.23 -3.61
C GLU A 48 15.90 -11.81 -5.07
N VAL A 49 14.85 -11.46 -5.82
CA VAL A 49 14.99 -10.97 -7.20
C VAL A 49 15.74 -9.65 -7.25
N ALA A 50 15.38 -8.69 -6.40
CA ALA A 50 16.05 -7.39 -6.33
C ALA A 50 17.54 -7.54 -6.02
N GLN A 51 17.90 -8.37 -5.04
CA GLN A 51 19.29 -8.62 -4.68
C GLN A 51 20.10 -9.24 -5.83
N ARG A 52 19.50 -10.11 -6.65
CA ARG A 52 20.16 -10.69 -7.83
C ARG A 52 20.50 -9.68 -8.91
N ILE A 53 19.73 -8.60 -9.01
CA ILE A 53 19.97 -7.50 -9.96
C ILE A 53 20.69 -6.32 -9.31
N ASN A 54 21.32 -6.55 -8.14
CA ASN A 54 22.03 -5.54 -7.35
C ASN A 54 21.18 -4.31 -7.01
N GLN A 55 19.89 -4.53 -6.73
CA GLN A 55 18.98 -3.50 -6.26
C GLN A 55 18.67 -3.69 -4.77
N PRO A 56 18.36 -2.62 -4.02
CA PRO A 56 17.92 -2.71 -2.64
C PRO A 56 16.70 -3.64 -2.49
N SER A 57 16.72 -4.47 -1.45
CA SER A 57 15.68 -5.50 -1.24
C SER A 57 14.27 -4.91 -1.13
N VAL A 58 14.15 -3.73 -0.52
CA VAL A 58 12.87 -3.03 -0.37
C VAL A 58 12.20 -2.68 -1.70
N LEU A 59 13.00 -2.38 -2.74
CA LEU A 59 12.44 -2.12 -4.07
C LEU A 59 11.80 -3.36 -4.67
N GLY A 60 12.39 -4.54 -4.44
CA GLY A 60 11.82 -5.81 -4.87
C GLY A 60 10.52 -6.15 -4.13
N GLU A 61 10.47 -5.92 -2.83
CA GLU A 61 9.29 -6.10 -2.00
C GLU A 61 8.13 -5.21 -2.49
N LEU A 62 8.41 -3.93 -2.76
CA LEU A 62 7.43 -2.99 -3.29
C LEU A 62 6.97 -3.34 -4.71
N ALA A 63 7.93 -3.65 -5.60
CA ALA A 63 7.62 -3.99 -6.99
C ALA A 63 6.70 -5.21 -7.08
N VAL A 64 6.98 -6.24 -6.28
CA VAL A 64 6.16 -7.44 -6.24
C VAL A 64 4.78 -7.15 -5.64
N GLY A 65 4.69 -6.33 -4.59
CA GLY A 65 3.41 -5.89 -4.04
C GLY A 65 2.54 -5.17 -5.09
N ILE A 66 3.14 -4.24 -5.84
CA ILE A 66 2.46 -3.53 -6.93
C ILE A 66 2.00 -4.50 -8.03
N LEU A 67 2.87 -5.43 -8.44
CA LEU A 67 2.54 -6.41 -9.48
C LEU A 67 1.38 -7.30 -9.06
N ILE A 68 1.40 -7.85 -7.86
CA ILE A 68 0.33 -8.74 -7.36
C ILE A 68 -0.96 -7.96 -7.18
N GLY A 69 -0.90 -6.75 -6.62
CA GLY A 69 -2.07 -5.92 -6.45
C GLY A 69 -2.75 -5.59 -7.80
N ASN A 70 -1.96 -5.30 -8.84
CA ASN A 70 -2.53 -5.02 -10.17
C ASN A 70 -3.00 -6.29 -10.90
N ILE A 71 -2.22 -7.38 -10.85
CA ILE A 71 -2.60 -8.65 -11.48
C ILE A 71 -3.85 -9.23 -10.80
N GLY A 72 -3.91 -9.22 -9.47
CA GLY A 72 -5.07 -9.72 -8.74
C GLY A 72 -6.33 -8.91 -9.00
N TYR A 73 -6.22 -7.58 -9.12
CA TYR A 73 -7.32 -6.73 -9.53
C TYR A 73 -7.80 -7.06 -10.95
N TRP A 74 -6.87 -7.28 -11.88
CA TRP A 74 -7.17 -7.61 -13.27
C TRP A 74 -7.80 -9.00 -13.43
N LEU A 75 -7.43 -9.92 -12.54
CA LEU A 75 -8.03 -11.25 -12.46
C LEU A 75 -9.39 -11.28 -11.73
N GLY A 76 -9.87 -10.13 -11.23
CA GLY A 76 -11.15 -10.01 -10.54
C GLY A 76 -11.17 -10.59 -9.13
N SER A 77 -10.05 -10.52 -8.41
CA SER A 77 -10.00 -10.95 -7.00
C SER A 77 -10.76 -9.97 -6.10
N ASP A 78 -11.82 -10.44 -5.46
CA ASP A 78 -12.66 -9.65 -4.54
C ASP A 78 -11.85 -9.06 -3.40
N LEU A 79 -10.98 -9.87 -2.77
CA LEU A 79 -10.09 -9.43 -1.70
C LEU A 79 -9.22 -8.25 -2.13
N ILE A 80 -8.58 -8.34 -3.30
CA ILE A 80 -7.68 -7.29 -3.79
C ILE A 80 -8.47 -6.04 -4.22
N THR A 81 -9.65 -6.23 -4.79
CA THR A 81 -10.55 -5.13 -5.17
C THR A 81 -10.96 -4.31 -3.94
N VAL A 82 -11.36 -4.97 -2.86
CA VAL A 82 -11.72 -4.29 -1.60
C VAL A 82 -10.49 -3.74 -0.89
N LEU A 83 -9.35 -4.46 -0.88
CA LEU A 83 -8.10 -4.01 -0.25
C LEU A 83 -7.61 -2.70 -0.88
N ARG A 84 -7.75 -2.55 -2.19
CA ARG A 84 -7.34 -1.36 -2.93
C ARG A 84 -8.06 -0.09 -2.46
N GLU A 85 -9.33 -0.22 -2.12
CA GLU A 85 -10.20 0.88 -1.67
C GLU A 85 -10.51 0.79 -0.17
N SER A 86 -9.69 0.04 0.59
CA SER A 86 -9.95 -0.29 2.00
C SER A 86 -10.26 0.92 2.87
N SER A 87 -9.55 2.03 2.69
CA SER A 87 -9.76 3.26 3.46
C SER A 87 -11.17 3.84 3.27
N ALA A 88 -11.66 3.88 2.03
CA ALA A 88 -12.99 4.38 1.72
C ALA A 88 -14.07 3.37 2.15
N VAL A 89 -13.82 2.07 2.01
CA VAL A 89 -14.71 1.01 2.47
C VAL A 89 -14.90 1.07 3.98
N PHE A 90 -13.82 1.22 4.77
CA PHE A 90 -13.93 1.35 6.23
C PHE A 90 -14.69 2.62 6.64
N GLN A 91 -14.49 3.73 5.94
CA GLN A 91 -15.25 4.95 6.18
C GLN A 91 -16.73 4.77 5.84
N ALA A 92 -17.05 4.16 4.69
CA ALA A 92 -18.43 3.89 4.30
C ALA A 92 -19.15 2.97 5.30
N VAL A 93 -18.50 1.89 5.72
CA VAL A 93 -19.00 0.98 6.74
C VAL A 93 -19.25 1.72 8.06
N THR A 94 -18.30 2.56 8.51
CA THR A 94 -18.45 3.35 9.75
C THR A 94 -19.61 4.33 9.66
N LEU A 95 -19.80 5.01 8.53
CA LEU A 95 -20.91 5.93 8.30
C LEU A 95 -22.26 5.21 8.28
N SER A 96 -22.31 4.00 7.72
CA SER A 96 -23.54 3.20 7.67
C SER A 96 -23.96 2.66 9.04
N PHE A 97 -23.04 2.36 9.95
CA PHE A 97 -23.37 1.96 11.32
C PHE A 97 -24.08 3.06 12.13
N GLY A 98 -23.90 4.33 11.78
CA GLY A 98 -24.58 5.46 12.41
C GLY A 98 -26.06 5.62 12.02
N HIS A 99 -26.62 4.75 11.19
CA HIS A 99 -28.00 4.75 10.68
C HIS A 99 -28.44 6.03 9.95
N THR A 100 -27.50 6.88 9.54
CA THR A 100 -27.82 8.14 8.86
C THR A 100 -27.72 8.02 7.32
N VAL A 101 -26.97 7.04 6.81
CA VAL A 101 -26.68 6.86 5.41
C VAL A 101 -26.62 5.37 5.07
N THR A 102 -27.11 4.95 3.92
CA THR A 102 -26.94 3.55 3.47
C THR A 102 -25.50 3.29 3.06
N LEU A 103 -25.06 2.02 3.08
CA LEU A 103 -23.72 1.65 2.62
C LEU A 103 -23.49 2.08 1.16
N GLU A 104 -24.53 1.94 0.35
CA GLU A 104 -24.48 2.34 -1.06
C GLU A 104 -24.27 3.86 -1.21
N ASP A 105 -25.05 4.67 -0.50
CA ASP A 105 -24.91 6.14 -0.56
C ASP A 105 -23.54 6.60 -0.05
N ALA A 106 -23.04 5.96 1.02
CA ALA A 106 -21.72 6.26 1.56
C ALA A 106 -20.59 5.92 0.55
N LEU A 107 -20.67 4.78 -0.12
CA LEU A 107 -19.73 4.39 -1.16
C LEU A 107 -19.83 5.31 -2.39
N LEU A 108 -21.03 5.64 -2.82
CA LEU A 108 -21.24 6.59 -3.92
C LEU A 108 -20.60 7.94 -3.65
N HIS A 109 -20.75 8.43 -2.43
CA HIS A 109 -20.19 9.72 -2.04
C HIS A 109 -18.66 9.71 -1.95
N LEU A 110 -18.07 8.60 -1.48
CA LEU A 110 -16.61 8.48 -1.27
C LEU A 110 -15.85 8.07 -2.53
N LEU A 111 -16.41 7.19 -3.35
CA LEU A 111 -15.71 6.53 -4.46
C LEU A 111 -16.33 6.83 -5.85
N GLY A 112 -17.58 7.29 -5.86
CA GLY A 112 -18.34 7.48 -7.10
C GLY A 112 -18.95 6.18 -7.66
N PRO A 113 -19.72 6.27 -8.76
CA PRO A 113 -20.60 5.19 -9.22
C PRO A 113 -19.86 3.95 -9.73
N VAL A 114 -18.70 4.11 -10.37
CA VAL A 114 -17.96 2.99 -10.99
C VAL A 114 -17.45 2.03 -9.92
N GLN A 115 -16.78 2.54 -8.92
CA GLN A 115 -16.21 1.75 -7.83
C GLN A 115 -17.30 1.17 -6.92
N THR A 116 -18.37 1.94 -6.67
CA THR A 116 -19.52 1.46 -5.90
C THR A 116 -20.17 0.25 -6.53
N ASN A 117 -20.40 0.26 -7.85
CA ASN A 117 -20.97 -0.88 -8.57
C ASN A 117 -20.09 -2.14 -8.52
N GLN A 118 -18.77 -1.98 -8.34
CA GLN A 118 -17.85 -3.10 -8.19
C GLN A 118 -17.82 -3.62 -6.75
N LEU A 119 -17.82 -2.72 -5.77
CA LEU A 119 -17.63 -3.07 -4.35
C LEU A 119 -18.92 -3.52 -3.66
N LEU A 120 -20.06 -2.90 -3.96
CA LEU A 120 -21.31 -3.18 -3.28
C LEU A 120 -21.72 -4.66 -3.35
N PRO A 121 -21.66 -5.35 -4.51
CA PRO A 121 -21.99 -6.77 -4.58
C PRO A 121 -21.05 -7.64 -3.73
N ILE A 122 -19.76 -7.29 -3.64
CA ILE A 122 -18.76 -8.02 -2.86
C ILE A 122 -19.06 -7.84 -1.36
N LEU A 123 -19.26 -6.60 -0.92
CA LEU A 123 -19.49 -6.28 0.50
C LEU A 123 -20.83 -6.77 1.03
N THR A 124 -21.85 -6.87 0.17
CA THR A 124 -23.17 -7.41 0.54
C THR A 124 -23.30 -8.91 0.34
N SER A 125 -22.26 -9.57 -0.18
CA SER A 125 -22.23 -11.03 -0.32
C SER A 125 -22.09 -11.72 1.04
N ASN A 126 -22.38 -13.03 1.08
CA ASN A 126 -22.19 -13.84 2.29
C ASN A 126 -20.74 -13.85 2.80
N GLN A 127 -19.78 -13.55 1.94
CA GLN A 127 -18.34 -13.50 2.26
C GLN A 127 -17.84 -12.08 2.56
N GLY A 128 -18.68 -11.05 2.38
CA GLY A 128 -18.30 -9.66 2.56
C GLY A 128 -17.74 -9.36 3.96
N GLY A 129 -18.34 -9.95 4.99
CA GLY A 129 -17.85 -9.83 6.37
C GLY A 129 -16.45 -10.38 6.56
N GLU A 130 -16.18 -11.60 6.07
CA GLU A 130 -14.86 -12.25 6.17
C GLU A 130 -13.79 -11.44 5.41
N ILE A 131 -14.12 -10.91 4.23
CA ILE A 131 -13.22 -10.06 3.44
C ILE A 131 -12.87 -8.80 4.22
N ILE A 132 -13.85 -8.14 4.83
CA ILE A 132 -13.64 -6.93 5.65
C ILE A 132 -12.71 -7.26 6.84
N ASP A 133 -12.96 -8.35 7.56
CA ASP A 133 -12.16 -8.77 8.72
C ASP A 133 -10.69 -9.03 8.33
N VAL A 134 -10.46 -9.76 7.25
CA VAL A 134 -9.11 -10.04 6.73
C VAL A 134 -8.40 -8.74 6.34
N ILE A 135 -9.08 -7.84 5.63
CA ILE A 135 -8.50 -6.57 5.20
C ILE A 135 -8.20 -5.67 6.40
N GLN A 136 -9.07 -5.61 7.39
CA GLN A 136 -8.85 -4.83 8.61
C GLN A 136 -7.61 -5.29 9.36
N ILE A 137 -7.39 -6.58 9.44
CA ILE A 137 -6.21 -7.15 10.08
C ILE A 137 -4.96 -6.85 9.26
N ILE A 138 -4.98 -7.01 7.93
CA ILE A 138 -3.86 -6.67 7.05
C ILE A 138 -3.51 -5.19 7.18
N ASP A 139 -4.50 -4.28 7.15
CA ASP A 139 -4.29 -2.84 7.32
C ASP A 139 -3.67 -2.52 8.70
N SER A 140 -4.17 -3.15 9.76
CA SER A 140 -3.64 -2.99 11.11
C SER A 140 -2.19 -3.43 11.23
N PHE A 141 -1.85 -4.61 10.69
CA PHE A 141 -0.47 -5.10 10.64
C PHE A 141 0.45 -4.20 9.81
N SER A 142 -0.05 -3.68 8.68
CA SER A 142 0.70 -2.74 7.84
C SER A 142 1.03 -1.45 8.60
N ARG A 143 0.07 -0.88 9.33
CA ARG A 143 0.27 0.34 10.15
C ARG A 143 1.23 0.10 11.30
N ILE A 144 1.10 -1.02 12.00
CA ILE A 144 2.02 -1.41 13.07
C ILE A 144 3.43 -1.63 12.50
N GLY A 145 3.56 -2.34 11.39
CA GLY A 145 4.83 -2.53 10.70
C GLY A 145 5.52 -1.23 10.32
N LEU A 146 4.75 -0.26 9.79
CA LEU A 146 5.26 1.07 9.47
C LEU A 146 5.75 1.82 10.73
N LEU A 147 5.00 1.75 11.84
CA LEU A 147 5.41 2.35 13.11
C LEU A 147 6.72 1.74 13.61
N PHE A 148 6.86 0.41 13.59
CA PHE A 148 8.10 -0.25 13.96
C PHE A 148 9.26 0.11 13.04
N LEU A 149 9.04 0.19 11.73
CA LEU A 149 10.06 0.63 10.78
C LEU A 149 10.56 2.03 11.11
N LEU A 150 9.65 2.99 11.32
CA LEU A 150 10.01 4.36 11.68
C LEU A 150 10.69 4.45 13.05
N PHE A 151 10.28 3.61 14.01
CA PHE A 151 10.91 3.55 15.32
C PHE A 151 12.36 3.05 15.23
N VAL A 152 12.62 1.97 14.48
CA VAL A 152 13.98 1.45 14.26
C VAL A 152 14.86 2.50 13.59
N VAL A 153 14.38 3.14 12.52
CA VAL A 153 15.09 4.24 11.84
C VAL A 153 15.38 5.39 12.81
N GLY A 154 14.42 5.72 13.70
CA GLY A 154 14.62 6.75 14.73
C GLY A 154 15.69 6.37 15.75
N LEU A 155 15.78 5.10 16.15
CA LEU A 155 16.82 4.62 17.08
C LEU A 155 18.23 4.63 16.46
N GLU A 156 18.34 4.37 15.17
CA GLU A 156 19.61 4.39 14.44
C GLU A 156 20.11 5.83 14.17
N SER A 157 19.21 6.82 14.26
CA SER A 157 19.54 8.22 13.97
C SER A 157 20.24 8.90 15.16
N SER A 158 21.45 9.41 14.95
CA SER A 158 22.20 10.17 15.95
C SER A 158 21.90 11.67 15.84
N VAL A 159 21.49 12.30 16.96
CA VAL A 159 21.27 13.78 17.02
C VAL A 159 22.55 14.54 16.67
N GLN A 160 23.71 13.98 16.97
CA GLN A 160 25.00 14.62 16.70
C GLN A 160 25.31 14.62 15.20
N GLU A 161 25.04 13.53 14.49
CA GLU A 161 25.18 13.42 13.04
C GLU A 161 24.20 14.33 12.31
N LEU A 162 22.96 14.41 12.82
CA LEU A 162 21.94 15.31 12.31
C LEU A 162 22.39 16.78 12.37
N ARG A 163 23.01 17.20 13.49
CA ARG A 163 23.51 18.58 13.64
C ARG A 163 24.64 18.91 12.67
N VAL A 164 25.54 17.99 12.41
CA VAL A 164 26.67 18.17 11.49
C VAL A 164 26.17 18.28 10.04
N SER A 165 25.15 17.49 9.69
CA SER A 165 24.58 17.43 8.33
C SER A 165 23.49 18.47 8.07
N LEU A 166 23.10 19.30 9.05
CA LEU A 166 21.98 20.24 8.91
C LEU A 166 22.14 21.22 7.74
N ARG A 167 23.32 21.88 7.61
CA ARG A 167 23.51 22.92 6.58
C ARG A 167 23.48 22.37 5.15
N PRO A 168 24.26 21.32 4.80
CA PRO A 168 24.18 20.72 3.47
C PRO A 168 22.82 20.04 3.26
N GLY A 169 22.25 19.36 4.28
CA GLY A 169 20.98 18.68 4.21
C GLY A 169 19.81 19.60 3.89
N ILE A 170 19.75 20.80 4.49
CA ILE A 170 18.70 21.78 4.19
C ILE A 170 18.70 22.18 2.70
N ARG A 171 19.87 22.40 2.12
CA ARG A 171 19.96 22.77 0.68
C ARG A 171 19.45 21.65 -0.22
N VAL A 172 19.85 20.42 0.06
CA VAL A 172 19.37 19.23 -0.68
C VAL A 172 17.87 19.04 -0.49
N ALA A 173 17.36 19.21 0.74
CA ALA A 173 15.94 19.09 1.04
C ALA A 173 15.11 20.15 0.29
N ILE A 174 15.54 21.41 0.28
CA ILE A 174 14.84 22.47 -0.45
C ILE A 174 14.76 22.16 -1.94
N ILE A 175 15.87 21.76 -2.57
CA ILE A 175 15.87 21.40 -3.99
C ILE A 175 15.02 20.16 -4.22
N GLY A 176 15.13 19.15 -3.36
CA GLY A 176 14.37 17.89 -3.42
C GLY A 176 12.86 18.07 -3.24
N ILE A 177 12.41 19.15 -2.63
CA ILE A 177 10.97 19.48 -2.50
C ILE A 177 10.53 20.43 -3.62
N VAL A 178 11.27 21.50 -3.85
CA VAL A 178 10.86 22.57 -4.79
C VAL A 178 10.89 22.08 -6.24
N ALA A 179 11.91 21.33 -6.64
CA ALA A 179 12.01 20.86 -8.01
C ALA A 179 10.88 19.90 -8.41
N PRO A 180 10.57 18.81 -7.67
CA PRO A 180 9.43 17.95 -7.99
C PRO A 180 8.08 18.68 -7.88
N PHE A 181 7.94 19.61 -6.94
CA PHE A 181 6.73 20.42 -6.81
C PHE A 181 6.48 21.26 -8.07
N LEU A 182 7.48 22.03 -8.52
CA LEU A 182 7.35 22.86 -9.72
C LEU A 182 7.13 22.02 -10.98
N LEU A 183 7.88 20.92 -11.12
CA LEU A 183 7.71 20.01 -12.25
C LEU A 183 6.33 19.33 -12.24
N GLY A 184 5.86 18.87 -11.09
CA GLY A 184 4.54 18.28 -10.94
C GLY A 184 3.41 19.25 -11.26
N PHE A 185 3.52 20.49 -10.78
CA PHE A 185 2.56 21.54 -11.09
C PHE A 185 2.56 21.88 -12.58
N ALA A 186 3.74 22.08 -13.19
CA ALA A 186 3.87 22.37 -14.60
C ALA A 186 3.34 21.21 -15.48
N THR A 187 3.62 19.98 -15.09
CA THR A 187 3.11 18.79 -15.81
C THR A 187 1.59 18.74 -15.79
N MET A 188 0.97 18.97 -14.63
CA MET A 188 -0.49 19.02 -14.52
C MET A 188 -1.09 20.19 -15.34
N GLN A 189 -0.44 21.34 -15.36
CA GLN A 189 -0.88 22.47 -16.17
C GLN A 189 -0.85 22.15 -17.67
N LEU A 190 0.09 21.31 -18.11
CA LEU A 190 0.21 20.89 -19.52
C LEU A 190 -0.75 19.76 -19.89
N LEU A 191 -0.91 18.76 -18.99
CA LEU A 191 -1.70 17.56 -19.29
C LEU A 191 -3.19 17.72 -19.02
N ALA A 192 -3.56 18.55 -18.05
CA ALA A 192 -4.95 18.76 -17.64
C ALA A 192 -5.23 20.25 -17.34
N PRO A 193 -5.11 21.13 -18.35
CA PRO A 193 -5.25 22.58 -18.15
C PRO A 193 -6.64 22.98 -17.62
N GLU A 194 -7.68 22.19 -17.95
CA GLU A 194 -9.05 22.44 -17.51
C GLU A 194 -9.34 22.01 -16.07
N ALA A 195 -8.40 21.29 -15.44
CA ALA A 195 -8.57 20.87 -14.06
C ALA A 195 -8.46 22.06 -13.11
N HIS A 196 -9.22 22.01 -12.02
CA HIS A 196 -9.16 23.07 -11.01
C HIS A 196 -7.74 23.18 -10.43
N TRP A 197 -7.28 24.40 -10.16
CA TRP A 197 -5.92 24.68 -9.66
C TRP A 197 -5.53 23.89 -8.41
N SER A 198 -6.53 23.54 -7.55
CA SER A 198 -6.30 22.69 -6.38
C SER A 198 -5.86 21.27 -6.75
N ALA A 199 -6.32 20.72 -7.88
CA ALA A 199 -5.87 19.42 -8.37
C ALA A 199 -4.39 19.48 -8.79
N HIS A 200 -3.98 20.56 -9.46
CA HIS A 200 -2.57 20.80 -9.80
C HIS A 200 -1.69 20.86 -8.56
N LEU A 201 -2.14 21.58 -7.52
CA LEU A 201 -1.42 21.65 -6.25
C LEU A 201 -1.35 20.29 -5.54
N MET A 202 -2.45 19.55 -5.49
CA MET A 202 -2.48 18.22 -4.85
C MET A 202 -1.47 17.27 -5.49
N VAL A 203 -1.42 17.21 -6.82
CA VAL A 203 -0.45 16.37 -7.54
C VAL A 203 0.98 16.86 -7.32
N ALA A 204 1.21 18.17 -7.36
CA ALA A 204 2.53 18.76 -7.10
C ALA A 204 3.03 18.42 -5.68
N ILE A 205 2.16 18.53 -4.66
CA ILE A 205 2.47 18.16 -3.27
C ILE A 205 2.74 16.66 -3.17
N ALA A 206 1.90 15.83 -3.77
CA ALA A 206 2.06 14.37 -3.74
C ALA A 206 3.40 13.93 -4.36
N LEU A 207 3.81 14.54 -5.48
CA LEU A 207 5.09 14.25 -6.13
C LEU A 207 6.29 14.77 -5.35
N SER A 208 6.14 15.84 -4.56
CA SER A 208 7.21 16.38 -3.72
C SER A 208 7.38 15.63 -2.39
N ALA A 209 6.38 14.84 -1.99
CA ALA A 209 6.42 14.07 -0.76
C ALA A 209 7.43 12.92 -0.85
N THR A 210 8.56 13.06 -0.14
CA THR A 210 9.62 12.05 -0.12
C THR A 210 9.43 11.08 1.04
N SER A 211 9.48 9.77 0.77
CA SER A 211 9.41 8.73 1.81
C SER A 211 10.71 8.65 2.59
N ILE A 212 10.69 9.04 3.85
CA ILE A 212 11.84 8.94 4.78
C ILE A 212 12.14 7.47 5.08
N GLY A 213 11.12 6.63 5.35
CA GLY A 213 11.31 5.24 5.76
C GLY A 213 11.95 4.39 4.67
N ILE A 214 11.52 4.52 3.41
CA ILE A 214 12.10 3.79 2.29
C ILE A 214 13.54 4.26 2.04
N THR A 215 13.78 5.56 2.05
CA THR A 215 15.11 6.15 1.82
C THR A 215 16.10 5.70 2.89
N ALA A 216 15.72 5.73 4.17
CA ALA A 216 16.56 5.27 5.26
C ALA A 216 16.90 3.77 5.13
N ARG A 217 15.91 2.93 4.82
CA ARG A 217 16.13 1.50 4.61
C ARG A 217 17.07 1.21 3.43
N VAL A 218 16.94 1.97 2.34
CA VAL A 218 17.85 1.84 1.19
C VAL A 218 19.29 2.21 1.57
N PHE A 219 19.49 3.32 2.30
CA PHE A 219 20.82 3.71 2.77
C PHE A 219 21.44 2.67 3.72
N HIS A 220 20.65 2.13 4.64
CA HIS A 220 21.08 1.06 5.51
C HIS A 220 21.53 -0.19 4.73
N GLU A 221 20.75 -0.65 3.77
CA GLU A 221 21.10 -1.80 2.92
C GLU A 221 22.38 -1.56 2.08
N LEU A 222 22.56 -0.34 1.59
CA LEU A 222 23.75 0.05 0.84
C LEU A 222 24.98 0.33 1.74
N LYS A 223 24.83 0.20 3.07
CA LYS A 223 25.88 0.51 4.08
C LYS A 223 26.42 1.95 3.95
N MET A 224 25.54 2.86 3.57
CA MET A 224 25.88 4.28 3.40
C MET A 224 25.56 5.13 4.63
N ASP A 225 25.10 4.51 5.73
CA ASP A 225 24.70 5.17 6.97
C ASP A 225 25.81 6.01 7.59
N ASN A 226 27.08 5.61 7.38
CA ASN A 226 28.26 6.30 7.87
C ASN A 226 28.96 7.15 6.80
N SER A 227 28.41 7.31 5.61
CA SER A 227 29.00 8.16 4.59
C SER A 227 28.79 9.63 4.99
N LYS A 228 29.89 10.34 5.20
CA LYS A 228 29.86 11.82 5.31
C LYS A 228 29.49 12.37 3.95
N ALA A 229 28.20 12.48 3.66
CA ALA A 229 27.72 13.18 2.47
C ALA A 229 27.80 14.68 2.63
#